data_b66e5291b966e950d11641d7e26dfc70
#
_entry.id   b66e5291b966e950d11641d7e26dfc70
#
_cell.length_a   1.000
_cell.length_b   1.000
_cell.length_c   1.000
_cell.angle_alpha   90.00
_cell.angle_beta   90.00
_cell.angle_gamma   90.00
#
_symmetry.space_group_name_H-M   'P 1'
#
loop_
_entity.id
_entity.type
_entity.pdbx_description
1 polymer ?
#
loop_
_entity_poly.entity_id
_entity_poly.type
_entity_poly.pdbx_seq_one_letter_code
_entity_poly.pdbx_strand_id
1 'polypeptide(L)'
;YSNGGFTRLYKSNLLKHLDQILDLWVVMNRHESIDDKPWTENIQIIKILDTLSAYPNESWKYPVVVYYLSHGEKENFETYFLKFLRKLFLELTANYLVTPSVAAVKADILKLNVDIVDNISPKIAFKNIPISILQEKVKTPNKNLVRMILKMVVYNNQDELLPEKWEIEYILP
;
A
#
# COMPACT_ATOMS: atom_id res chain seq x y z
N TYR A 1 9.79 9.42 -18.09
CA TYR A 1 10.03 10.08 -19.37
C TYR A 1 11.10 9.30 -20.09
N SER A 2 10.73 8.42 -21.03
CA SER A 2 11.68 7.82 -21.97
C SER A 2 11.94 8.83 -23.11
N ASN A 3 13.13 8.75 -23.74
CA ASN A 3 13.61 9.60 -24.83
C ASN A 3 12.69 9.66 -26.07
N GLY A 4 11.43 9.86 -25.96
CA GLY A 4 10.49 9.86 -27.07
C GLY A 4 9.09 10.36 -26.72
N GLY A 5 8.95 11.11 -25.65
CA GLY A 5 7.66 11.70 -25.30
C GLY A 5 6.61 10.66 -24.87
N PHE A 6 5.38 10.81 -25.29
CA PHE A 6 4.23 10.02 -24.83
C PHE A 6 4.10 8.63 -25.51
N THR A 7 5.19 7.98 -25.90
CA THR A 7 5.17 6.69 -26.61
C THR A 7 4.42 5.58 -25.86
N ARG A 8 4.33 5.66 -24.52
CA ARG A 8 3.53 4.71 -23.72
C ARG A 8 2.02 4.87 -23.94
N LEU A 9 1.54 6.06 -24.29
CA LEU A 9 0.12 6.30 -24.58
C LEU A 9 -0.35 5.69 -25.90
N TYR A 10 0.59 5.34 -26.79
CA TYR A 10 0.30 4.72 -28.08
C TYR A 10 0.50 3.21 -28.09
N LYS A 11 0.74 2.58 -26.93
CA LYS A 11 0.88 1.13 -26.85
C LYS A 11 -0.50 0.46 -26.90
N SER A 12 -0.58 -0.66 -27.61
CA SER A 12 -1.78 -1.51 -27.74
C SER A 12 -2.37 -1.92 -26.38
N ASN A 13 -1.57 -1.91 -25.30
CA ASN A 13 -1.97 -2.34 -23.96
C ASN A 13 -2.50 -1.20 -23.09
N LEU A 14 -2.64 0.04 -23.59
CA LEU A 14 -3.08 1.16 -22.77
C LEU A 14 -4.46 0.92 -22.15
N LEU A 15 -5.43 0.49 -22.94
CA LEU A 15 -6.80 0.21 -22.46
C LEU A 15 -6.79 -0.89 -21.39
N LYS A 16 -6.05 -1.98 -21.65
CA LYS A 16 -5.89 -3.06 -20.67
C LYS A 16 -5.31 -2.56 -19.34
N HIS A 17 -4.28 -1.71 -19.39
CA HIS A 17 -3.70 -1.14 -18.17
C HIS A 17 -4.68 -0.21 -17.44
N LEU A 18 -5.49 0.55 -18.19
CA LEU A 18 -6.52 1.39 -17.59
C LEU A 18 -7.59 0.54 -16.88
N ASP A 19 -8.06 -0.53 -17.52
CA ASP A 19 -9.01 -1.47 -16.90
C ASP A 19 -8.42 -2.09 -15.63
N GLN A 20 -7.18 -2.56 -15.67
CA GLN A 20 -6.49 -3.09 -14.49
C GLN A 20 -6.37 -2.03 -13.36
N ILE A 21 -6.09 -0.77 -13.69
CA ILE A 21 -6.05 0.31 -12.68
C ILE A 21 -7.44 0.56 -12.11
N LEU A 22 -8.50 0.53 -12.93
CA LEU A 22 -9.88 0.69 -12.47
C LEU A 22 -10.27 -0.43 -11.52
N ASP A 23 -9.96 -1.68 -11.83
CA ASP A 23 -10.18 -2.82 -10.95
C ASP A 23 -9.51 -2.63 -9.59
N LEU A 24 -8.21 -2.29 -9.60
CA LEU A 24 -7.48 -2.01 -8.37
C LEU A 24 -8.12 -0.86 -7.58
N TRP A 25 -8.62 0.15 -8.28
CA TRP A 25 -9.31 1.30 -7.67
C TRP A 25 -10.62 0.93 -7.00
N VAL A 26 -11.41 0.06 -7.63
CA VAL A 26 -12.67 -0.49 -7.07
C VAL A 26 -12.37 -1.24 -5.78
N VAL A 27 -11.39 -2.13 -5.80
CA VAL A 27 -11.00 -2.89 -4.60
C VAL A 27 -10.48 -1.97 -3.49
N MET A 28 -9.63 -0.98 -3.81
CA MET A 28 -9.05 -0.09 -2.80
C MET A 28 -10.06 0.87 -2.16
N ASN A 29 -11.10 1.29 -2.88
CA ASN A 29 -12.00 2.33 -2.40
C ASN A 29 -13.38 1.79 -1.99
N ARG A 30 -13.83 0.67 -2.58
CA ARG A 30 -15.15 0.10 -2.34
C ARG A 30 -15.10 -1.26 -1.64
N HIS A 31 -13.92 -1.90 -1.59
CA HIS A 31 -13.72 -3.24 -1.05
C HIS A 31 -14.59 -4.30 -1.75
N GLU A 32 -14.97 -4.04 -3.00
CA GLU A 32 -15.77 -4.95 -3.82
C GLU A 32 -14.87 -5.98 -4.49
N SER A 33 -15.32 -7.23 -4.52
CA SER A 33 -14.67 -8.29 -5.30
C SER A 33 -14.93 -8.11 -6.80
N ILE A 34 -14.02 -8.64 -7.60
CA ILE A 34 -14.10 -8.58 -9.07
C ILE A 34 -14.05 -10.01 -9.58
N ASP A 35 -14.99 -10.34 -10.46
CA ASP A 35 -15.06 -11.64 -11.12
C ASP A 35 -13.72 -12.01 -11.75
N ASP A 36 -13.38 -13.29 -11.70
CA ASP A 36 -12.12 -13.86 -12.23
C ASP A 36 -10.83 -13.33 -11.59
N LYS A 37 -10.92 -12.62 -10.42
CA LYS A 37 -9.76 -12.10 -9.68
C LYS A 37 -9.77 -12.52 -8.21
N PRO A 38 -9.37 -13.76 -7.88
CA PRO A 38 -9.46 -14.32 -6.52
C PRO A 38 -8.79 -13.45 -5.44
N TRP A 39 -7.70 -12.74 -5.77
CA TRP A 39 -7.02 -11.87 -4.83
C TRP A 39 -7.91 -10.75 -4.26
N THR A 40 -9.00 -10.39 -4.98
CA THR A 40 -9.96 -9.35 -4.55
C THR A 40 -10.90 -9.83 -3.45
N GLU A 41 -10.97 -11.14 -3.21
CA GLU A 41 -11.70 -11.75 -2.11
C GLU A 41 -10.83 -12.00 -0.88
N ASN A 42 -9.51 -11.85 -1.02
CA ASN A 42 -8.58 -12.07 0.09
C ASN A 42 -8.70 -10.96 1.13
N ILE A 43 -9.37 -11.24 2.24
CA ILE A 43 -9.63 -10.29 3.32
C ILE A 43 -8.34 -9.66 3.89
N GLN A 44 -7.22 -10.40 3.88
CA GLN A 44 -5.94 -9.87 4.37
C GLN A 44 -5.36 -8.79 3.43
N ILE A 45 -5.52 -8.96 2.12
CA ILE A 45 -5.15 -7.95 1.13
C ILE A 45 -6.01 -6.70 1.32
N ILE A 46 -7.34 -6.87 1.42
CA ILE A 46 -8.28 -5.77 1.58
C ILE A 46 -7.99 -4.99 2.86
N LYS A 47 -7.78 -5.68 4.00
CA LYS A 47 -7.43 -5.04 5.28
C LYS A 47 -6.16 -4.20 5.20
N ILE A 48 -5.12 -4.67 4.50
CA ILE A 48 -3.88 -3.91 4.34
C ILE A 48 -4.09 -2.71 3.42
N LEU A 49 -4.81 -2.86 2.30
CA LEU A 49 -5.13 -1.75 1.40
C LEU A 49 -5.97 -0.69 2.11
N ASP A 50 -6.98 -1.11 2.88
CA ASP A 50 -7.79 -0.20 3.68
C ASP A 50 -6.98 0.48 4.79
N THR A 51 -6.04 -0.22 5.42
CA THR A 51 -5.12 0.39 6.40
C THR A 51 -4.22 1.43 5.71
N LEU A 52 -3.66 1.11 4.54
CA LEU A 52 -2.84 2.02 3.75
C LEU A 52 -3.63 3.25 3.27
N SER A 53 -4.96 3.15 3.08
CA SER A 53 -5.80 4.30 2.73
C SER A 53 -5.76 5.41 3.79
N ALA A 54 -5.45 5.06 5.04
CA ALA A 54 -5.26 6.01 6.14
C ALA A 54 -3.80 6.52 6.27
N TYR A 55 -2.90 6.15 5.37
CA TYR A 55 -1.54 6.70 5.34
C TYR A 55 -1.58 8.20 4.97
N PRO A 56 -0.74 9.05 5.56
CA PRO A 56 -0.83 10.51 5.42
C PRO A 56 -0.68 11.09 4.00
N ASN A 57 -0.42 10.28 3.01
CA ASN A 57 -0.35 10.69 1.60
C ASN A 57 -0.61 9.51 0.66
N GLU A 58 -0.78 9.83 -0.63
CA GLU A 58 -1.14 8.88 -1.69
C GLU A 58 0.07 8.17 -2.34
N SER A 59 1.30 8.43 -1.90
CA SER A 59 2.52 7.91 -2.58
C SER A 59 2.64 6.39 -2.53
N TRP A 60 2.01 5.74 -1.55
CA TRP A 60 1.96 4.29 -1.44
C TRP A 60 1.22 3.62 -2.62
N LYS A 61 0.32 4.34 -3.28
CA LYS A 61 -0.44 3.83 -4.43
C LYS A 61 0.46 3.57 -5.63
N TYR A 62 1.53 4.35 -5.81
CA TYR A 62 2.43 4.16 -6.96
C TYR A 62 3.06 2.76 -7.01
N PRO A 63 3.76 2.27 -5.98
CA PRO A 63 4.32 0.93 -6.00
C PRO A 63 3.25 -0.16 -6.07
N VAL A 64 2.07 0.05 -5.50
CA VAL A 64 0.95 -0.91 -5.59
C VAL A 64 0.44 -1.03 -7.03
N VAL A 65 0.23 0.10 -7.72
CA VAL A 65 -0.18 0.10 -9.13
C VAL A 65 0.89 -0.52 -10.02
N VAL A 66 2.17 -0.15 -9.84
CA VAL A 66 3.27 -0.71 -10.64
C VAL A 66 3.36 -2.22 -10.43
N TYR A 67 3.22 -2.69 -9.18
CA TYR A 67 3.24 -4.11 -8.85
C TYR A 67 2.11 -4.88 -9.53
N TYR A 68 0.89 -4.37 -9.45
CA TYR A 68 -0.28 -4.99 -10.06
C TYR A 68 -0.16 -5.04 -11.59
N LEU A 69 0.23 -3.95 -12.24
CA LEU A 69 0.42 -3.90 -13.69
C LEU A 69 1.54 -4.84 -14.18
N SER A 70 2.58 -5.04 -13.37
CA SER A 70 3.74 -5.87 -13.75
C SER A 70 3.51 -7.36 -13.49
N HIS A 71 2.71 -7.69 -12.48
CA HIS A 71 2.65 -9.06 -11.96
C HIS A 71 1.23 -9.61 -11.77
N GLY A 72 0.16 -8.82 -11.95
CA GLY A 72 -1.22 -9.19 -11.66
C GLY A 72 -1.74 -10.43 -12.39
N GLU A 73 -1.12 -10.78 -13.53
CA GLU A 73 -1.49 -11.96 -14.33
C GLU A 73 -0.58 -13.19 -14.05
N LYS A 74 0.39 -13.05 -13.14
CA LYS A 74 1.30 -14.17 -12.84
C LYS A 74 0.64 -15.19 -11.92
N GLU A 75 1.04 -16.45 -12.10
CA GLU A 75 0.69 -17.52 -11.17
C GLU A 75 1.12 -17.17 -9.74
N ASN A 76 0.30 -17.52 -8.76
CA ASN A 76 0.51 -17.20 -7.34
C ASN A 76 0.61 -15.68 -7.03
N PHE A 77 0.10 -14.80 -7.91
CA PHE A 77 0.08 -13.36 -7.69
C PHE A 77 -0.43 -12.97 -6.30
N GLU A 78 -1.55 -13.52 -5.87
CA GLU A 78 -2.17 -13.24 -4.57
C GLU A 78 -1.19 -13.39 -3.41
N THR A 79 -0.45 -14.51 -3.36
CA THR A 79 0.53 -14.80 -2.31
C THR A 79 1.68 -13.79 -2.31
N TYR A 80 2.20 -13.47 -3.47
CA TYR A 80 3.29 -12.50 -3.61
C TYR A 80 2.82 -11.08 -3.34
N PHE A 81 1.62 -10.74 -3.78
CA PHE A 81 1.02 -9.42 -3.55
C PHE A 81 0.76 -9.17 -2.07
N LEU A 82 0.23 -10.14 -1.35
CA LEU A 82 0.06 -10.05 0.10
C LEU A 82 1.39 -9.82 0.83
N LYS A 83 2.44 -10.57 0.46
CA LYS A 83 3.79 -10.38 1.02
C LYS A 83 4.36 -9.00 0.70
N PHE A 84 4.17 -8.54 -0.53
CA PHE A 84 4.58 -7.21 -0.99
C PHE A 84 3.89 -6.11 -0.18
N LEU A 85 2.55 -6.16 -0.07
CA LEU A 85 1.76 -5.18 0.67
C LEU A 85 2.14 -5.12 2.15
N ARG A 86 2.37 -6.27 2.81
CA ARG A 86 2.82 -6.33 4.20
C ARG A 86 4.16 -5.62 4.40
N LYS A 87 5.13 -5.90 3.53
CA LYS A 87 6.45 -5.26 3.61
C LYS A 87 6.36 -3.75 3.34
N LEU A 88 5.63 -3.34 2.31
CA LEU A 88 5.41 -1.94 1.98
C LEU A 88 4.77 -1.19 3.15
N PHE A 89 3.72 -1.76 3.74
CA PHE A 89 3.04 -1.21 4.90
C PHE A 89 3.99 -1.00 6.09
N LEU A 90 4.80 -2.02 6.43
CA LEU A 90 5.74 -1.95 7.55
C LEU A 90 6.80 -0.87 7.32
N GLU A 91 7.39 -0.81 6.14
CA GLU A 91 8.42 0.19 5.80
C GLU A 91 7.87 1.62 5.80
N LEU A 92 6.70 1.84 5.22
CA LEU A 92 6.05 3.16 5.23
C LEU A 92 5.72 3.60 6.64
N THR A 93 5.15 2.71 7.46
CA THR A 93 4.79 2.99 8.86
C THR A 93 6.02 3.32 9.68
N ALA A 94 7.06 2.48 9.62
CA ALA A 94 8.30 2.68 10.36
C ALA A 94 8.98 4.01 9.99
N ASN A 95 9.05 4.32 8.71
CA ASN A 95 9.67 5.57 8.25
C ASN A 95 8.87 6.80 8.70
N TYR A 96 7.54 6.77 8.62
CA TYR A 96 6.72 7.91 9.03
C TYR A 96 6.71 8.11 10.56
N LEU A 97 6.78 7.03 11.34
CA LEU A 97 6.92 7.12 12.80
C LEU A 97 8.18 7.90 13.21
N VAL A 98 9.29 7.66 12.52
CA VAL A 98 10.57 8.29 12.85
C VAL A 98 10.71 9.67 12.20
N THR A 99 10.28 9.80 10.96
CA THR A 99 10.37 11.04 10.19
C THR A 99 9.00 11.34 9.58
N PRO A 100 8.11 12.06 10.30
CA PRO A 100 6.74 12.32 9.85
C PRO A 100 6.71 13.34 8.69
N SER A 101 7.27 12.94 7.55
CA SER A 101 7.35 13.73 6.34
C SER A 101 7.04 12.86 5.12
N VAL A 102 6.16 13.36 4.27
CA VAL A 102 5.80 12.74 2.99
C VAL A 102 7.01 12.59 2.06
N ALA A 103 7.93 13.56 2.10
CA ALA A 103 9.11 13.55 1.26
C ALA A 103 10.15 12.50 1.67
N ALA A 104 10.10 12.03 2.92
CA ALA A 104 11.13 11.15 3.49
C ALA A 104 11.30 9.82 2.76
N VAL A 105 10.25 9.30 2.12
CA VAL A 105 10.25 8.01 1.40
C VAL A 105 10.12 8.16 -0.13
N LYS A 106 10.06 9.38 -0.65
CA LYS A 106 9.80 9.60 -2.09
C LYS A 106 10.86 8.97 -2.98
N ALA A 107 12.13 9.14 -2.66
CA ALA A 107 13.23 8.58 -3.44
C ALA A 107 13.24 7.04 -3.38
N ASP A 108 12.92 6.47 -2.21
CA ASP A 108 12.87 5.02 -1.99
C ASP A 108 11.70 4.39 -2.74
N ILE A 109 10.54 5.03 -2.78
CA ILE A 109 9.39 4.61 -3.60
C ILE A 109 9.74 4.62 -5.09
N LEU A 110 10.45 5.64 -5.59
CA LEU A 110 10.85 5.69 -6.98
C LEU A 110 11.82 4.55 -7.34
N LYS A 111 12.78 4.25 -6.47
CA LYS A 111 13.68 3.09 -6.66
C LYS A 111 12.93 1.77 -6.61
N LEU A 112 12.01 1.63 -5.65
CA LEU A 112 11.16 0.45 -5.53
C LEU A 112 10.34 0.22 -6.80
N ASN A 113 9.76 1.26 -7.42
CA ASN A 113 9.01 1.14 -8.66
C ASN A 113 9.86 0.59 -9.81
N VAL A 114 11.15 0.89 -9.86
CA VAL A 114 12.06 0.32 -10.86
C VAL A 114 12.32 -1.16 -10.58
N ASP A 115 12.60 -1.53 -9.32
CA ASP A 115 12.86 -2.93 -8.93
C ASP A 115 11.63 -3.84 -9.15
N ILE A 116 10.43 -3.33 -8.90
CA ILE A 116 9.17 -4.07 -9.09
C ILE A 116 9.00 -4.55 -10.53
N VAL A 117 9.37 -3.76 -11.53
CA VAL A 117 9.09 -4.09 -12.94
C VAL A 117 9.67 -5.45 -13.32
N ASP A 118 10.87 -5.75 -12.83
CA ASP A 118 11.61 -6.96 -13.21
C ASP A 118 11.55 -8.05 -12.10
N ASN A 119 11.03 -7.73 -10.92
CA ASN A 119 11.11 -8.61 -9.76
C ASN A 119 9.76 -8.73 -9.01
N ILE A 120 9.19 -9.95 -9.01
CA ILE A 120 7.94 -10.23 -8.25
C ILE A 120 8.13 -10.20 -6.72
N SER A 121 9.37 -10.31 -6.26
CA SER A 121 9.74 -10.23 -4.84
C SER A 121 10.76 -9.13 -4.62
N PRO A 122 10.41 -7.85 -4.87
CA PRO A 122 11.32 -6.73 -4.77
C PRO A 122 11.85 -6.58 -3.35
N LYS A 123 13.07 -6.07 -3.22
CA LYS A 123 13.63 -5.73 -1.92
C LYS A 123 13.03 -4.43 -1.43
N ILE A 124 12.14 -4.51 -0.45
CA ILE A 124 11.58 -3.34 0.23
C ILE A 124 12.36 -3.13 1.52
N ALA A 125 13.24 -2.12 1.52
CA ALA A 125 14.01 -1.71 2.69
C ALA A 125 14.40 -0.24 2.47
N PHE A 126 13.67 0.69 3.09
CA PHE A 126 13.88 2.11 2.87
C PHE A 126 15.00 2.65 3.74
N LYS A 127 14.90 2.45 5.06
CA LYS A 127 15.91 2.87 6.02
C LYS A 127 16.12 1.81 7.08
N ASN A 128 17.35 1.68 7.53
CA ASN A 128 17.63 0.84 8.69
C ASN A 128 17.28 1.62 9.97
N ILE A 129 16.11 1.36 10.53
CA ILE A 129 15.61 2.00 11.75
C ILE A 129 15.76 1.01 12.91
N PRO A 130 16.54 1.37 13.97
CA PRO A 130 16.64 0.53 15.16
C PRO A 130 15.29 0.32 15.83
N ILE A 131 15.02 -0.90 16.29
CA ILE A 131 13.75 -1.26 16.90
C ILE A 131 13.46 -0.44 18.16
N SER A 132 14.49 -0.07 18.92
CA SER A 132 14.37 0.79 20.11
C SER A 132 13.78 2.16 19.79
N ILE A 133 14.15 2.74 18.64
CA ILE A 133 13.60 4.01 18.17
C ILE A 133 12.11 3.84 17.80
N LEU A 134 11.76 2.75 17.13
CA LEU A 134 10.36 2.47 16.81
C LEU A 134 9.50 2.29 18.06
N GLN A 135 10.01 1.55 19.06
CA GLN A 135 9.33 1.34 20.34
C GLN A 135 9.10 2.63 21.11
N GLU A 136 10.02 3.60 21.02
CA GLU A 136 9.86 4.92 21.59
C GLU A 136 8.81 5.74 20.84
N LYS A 137 8.95 5.82 19.50
CA LYS A 137 8.08 6.64 18.65
C LYS A 137 6.63 6.17 18.60
N VAL A 138 6.39 4.86 18.74
CA VAL A 138 5.02 4.32 18.74
C VAL A 138 4.21 4.73 19.97
N LYS A 139 4.88 5.11 21.08
CA LYS A 139 4.21 5.59 22.32
C LYS A 139 3.55 6.96 22.12
N THR A 140 4.13 7.79 21.26
CA THR A 140 3.64 9.14 20.94
C THR A 140 3.65 9.35 19.42
N PRO A 141 2.77 8.65 18.69
CA PRO A 141 2.77 8.71 17.23
C PRO A 141 2.31 10.10 16.75
N ASN A 142 2.79 10.49 15.56
CA ASN A 142 2.29 11.69 14.90
C ASN A 142 0.77 11.54 14.66
N LYS A 143 0.01 12.60 14.93
CA LYS A 143 -1.47 12.63 14.82
C LYS A 143 -1.98 12.13 13.44
N ASN A 144 -1.23 12.39 12.37
CA ASN A 144 -1.63 11.96 11.03
C ASN A 144 -1.49 10.44 10.82
N LEU A 145 -0.75 9.73 11.67
CA LEU A 145 -0.59 8.27 11.60
C LEU A 145 -1.54 7.51 12.54
N VAL A 146 -2.16 8.19 13.51
CA VAL A 146 -2.99 7.56 14.54
C VAL A 146 -4.10 6.72 13.91
N ARG A 147 -4.81 7.25 12.90
CA ARG A 147 -5.90 6.54 12.22
C ARG A 147 -5.43 5.22 11.60
N MET A 148 -4.27 5.23 10.96
CA MET A 148 -3.67 4.03 10.36
C MET A 148 -3.26 3.00 11.41
N ILE A 149 -2.65 3.44 12.52
CA ILE A 149 -2.28 2.56 13.63
C ILE A 149 -3.54 1.91 14.25
N LEU A 150 -4.60 2.69 14.46
CA LEU A 150 -5.85 2.16 15.01
C LEU A 150 -6.48 1.13 14.08
N LYS A 151 -6.54 1.39 12.76
CA LYS A 151 -6.99 0.38 11.78
C LYS A 151 -6.18 -0.90 11.89
N MET A 152 -4.85 -0.79 11.93
CA MET A 152 -3.96 -1.96 12.09
C MET A 152 -4.28 -2.76 13.36
N VAL A 153 -4.46 -2.09 14.50
CA VAL A 153 -4.80 -2.75 15.78
C VAL A 153 -6.15 -3.45 15.69
N VAL A 154 -7.16 -2.78 15.14
CA VAL A 154 -8.49 -3.36 14.98
C VAL A 154 -8.43 -4.59 14.07
N TYR A 155 -7.81 -4.50 12.90
CA TYR A 155 -7.72 -5.60 11.94
C TYR A 155 -6.85 -6.78 12.40
N ASN A 156 -6.03 -6.60 13.42
CA ASN A 156 -5.34 -7.70 14.08
C ASN A 156 -6.22 -8.44 15.11
N ASN A 157 -7.34 -7.83 15.52
CA ASN A 157 -8.21 -8.37 16.57
C ASN A 157 -9.62 -8.73 16.09
N GLN A 158 -9.96 -8.47 14.83
CA GLN A 158 -11.26 -8.82 14.25
C GLN A 158 -11.11 -9.32 12.81
N ASP A 159 -12.05 -10.14 12.34
CA ASP A 159 -12.06 -10.67 10.99
C ASP A 159 -12.80 -9.77 9.99
N GLU A 160 -13.73 -8.98 10.47
CA GLU A 160 -14.55 -8.09 9.64
C GLU A 160 -13.83 -6.79 9.29
N LEU A 161 -14.27 -6.17 8.20
CA LEU A 161 -13.82 -4.83 7.83
C LEU A 161 -14.48 -3.78 8.73
N LEU A 162 -13.76 -2.67 8.94
CA LEU A 162 -14.34 -1.51 9.58
C LEU A 162 -15.46 -0.92 8.71
N PRO A 163 -16.51 -0.32 9.31
CA PRO A 163 -17.52 0.40 8.56
C PRO A 163 -16.87 1.56 7.78
N GLU A 164 -17.46 1.92 6.64
CA GLU A 164 -16.95 3.00 5.78
C GLU A 164 -16.74 4.31 6.54
N LYS A 165 -17.68 4.62 7.43
CA LYS A 165 -17.62 5.80 8.30
C LYS A 165 -17.41 5.39 9.74
N TRP A 166 -16.29 5.81 10.31
CA TRP A 166 -15.97 5.67 11.72
C TRP A 166 -15.14 6.87 12.19
N GLU A 167 -15.30 7.21 13.46
CA GLU A 167 -14.65 8.36 14.09
C GLU A 167 -13.75 7.92 15.25
N ILE A 168 -12.74 8.73 15.54
CA ILE A 168 -11.86 8.53 16.69
C ILE A 168 -12.40 9.40 17.82
N GLU A 169 -12.91 8.77 18.89
CA GLU A 169 -13.26 9.46 20.10
C GLU A 169 -12.08 9.52 21.06
N TYR A 170 -11.77 10.72 21.53
CA TYR A 170 -10.78 10.91 22.58
C TYR A 170 -11.49 10.90 23.93
N ILE A 171 -11.26 9.84 24.71
CA ILE A 171 -11.70 9.79 26.10
C ILE A 171 -10.70 10.63 26.89
N LEU A 172 -11.11 11.81 27.32
CA LEU A 172 -10.33 12.60 28.25
C LEU A 172 -10.31 11.89 29.60
N PRO A 173 -9.14 11.83 30.28
CA PRO A 173 -9.04 11.24 31.61
C PRO A 173 -9.76 12.07 32.67
#